data_743dddf7b850993f55099891ef7180ba
#
_entry.id   743dddf7b850993f55099891ef7180ba
#
_cell.length_a   1.000
_cell.length_b   1.000
_cell.length_c   1.000
_cell.angle_alpha   90.00
_cell.angle_beta   90.00
_cell.angle_gamma   90.00
#
_symmetry.space_group_name_H-M   'P 1'
#
loop_
_entity.id
_entity.type
_entity.pdbx_description
1 polymer ?
#
loop_
_entity_poly.entity_id
_entity_poly.type
_entity_poly.pdbx_seq_one_letter_code
_entity_poly.pdbx_strand_id
1 'polypeptide(L)'
;MDDKKNIILSLDISTSTIGVCLLLDDGSEYGQIIELTHICPKVPRKTDKHEALFMKTDIFKDEFLNKYKGYGITRCFIEAPLLSSNNSETVATLLQFNGMISLAVYNELGVVPEYISSYEARKYAFPELMGIRKYGKDERQYEYSKIKKEINDGKLVLFGSYPWTIDKKSVLQEKVAEIFPQIKWIYNKKGELVKQNFDASDAFVALLGGLNKERYGEINFSISNISEKSNGNESEISYDVHYWDKVIHRTTYVDKTIKRDTSK
;
A
#
# COMPACT_ATOMS: atom_id res chain seq x y z
N MET A 1 36.31 0.01 2.85
CA MET A 1 35.05 -0.64 3.30
C MET A 1 34.23 -0.77 2.07
N ASP A 2 33.95 -1.99 1.60
CA ASP A 2 33.03 -2.16 0.49
C ASP A 2 31.66 -1.66 0.97
N ASP A 3 31.16 -0.61 0.34
CA ASP A 3 29.80 -0.12 0.54
C ASP A 3 28.85 -1.23 0.07
N LYS A 4 28.48 -2.09 1.01
CA LYS A 4 27.57 -3.20 0.75
C LYS A 4 26.22 -2.59 0.36
N LYS A 5 25.90 -2.61 -0.93
CA LYS A 5 24.64 -2.10 -1.44
C LYS A 5 23.49 -2.77 -0.69
N ASN A 6 22.65 -1.99 -0.06
CA ASN A 6 21.47 -2.51 0.65
C ASN A 6 20.30 -2.64 -0.36
N ILE A 7 20.21 -3.80 -1.00
CA ILE A 7 19.16 -4.09 -1.98
C ILE A 7 18.04 -4.85 -1.30
N ILE A 8 16.84 -4.34 -1.42
CA ILE A 8 15.66 -4.83 -0.72
C ILE A 8 14.60 -5.24 -1.75
N LEU A 9 14.05 -6.42 -1.56
CA LEU A 9 12.90 -6.94 -2.30
C LEU A 9 11.63 -6.68 -1.51
N SER A 10 10.53 -6.37 -2.20
CA SER A 10 9.19 -6.44 -1.61
C SER A 10 8.17 -7.01 -2.57
N LEU A 11 7.19 -7.71 -2.02
CA LEU A 11 6.17 -8.44 -2.75
C LEU A 11 4.77 -8.15 -2.21
N ASP A 12 3.81 -7.92 -3.11
CA ASP A 12 2.37 -8.04 -2.86
C ASP A 12 1.84 -9.27 -3.60
N ILE A 13 1.42 -10.30 -2.85
CA ILE A 13 1.14 -11.62 -3.40
C ILE A 13 -0.36 -11.88 -3.42
N SER A 14 -0.92 -11.98 -4.62
CA SER A 14 -2.25 -12.55 -4.86
C SER A 14 -2.15 -13.86 -5.65
N THR A 15 -3.21 -14.63 -5.68
CA THR A 15 -3.22 -15.90 -6.44
C THR A 15 -3.13 -15.73 -7.96
N SER A 16 -3.27 -14.52 -8.48
CA SER A 16 -3.24 -14.20 -9.92
C SER A 16 -2.08 -13.33 -10.33
N THR A 17 -1.55 -12.55 -9.39
CA THR A 17 -0.52 -11.54 -9.65
C THR A 17 0.42 -11.47 -8.46
N ILE A 18 1.69 -11.27 -8.72
CA ILE A 18 2.71 -10.94 -7.72
C ILE A 18 3.25 -9.58 -8.10
N GLY A 19 2.91 -8.55 -7.32
CA GLY A 19 3.54 -7.24 -7.38
C GLY A 19 4.95 -7.33 -6.84
N VAL A 20 5.90 -6.66 -7.48
CA VAL A 20 7.32 -6.75 -7.16
C VAL A 20 7.94 -5.37 -7.13
N CYS A 21 8.64 -5.07 -6.05
CA CYS A 21 9.51 -3.92 -5.93
C CYS A 21 10.92 -4.37 -5.54
N LEU A 22 11.91 -4.03 -6.35
CA LEU A 22 13.32 -4.19 -6.03
C LEU A 22 13.95 -2.81 -5.94
N LEU A 23 14.54 -2.47 -4.80
CA LEU A 23 14.99 -1.14 -4.46
C LEU A 23 16.40 -1.19 -3.90
N LEU A 24 17.23 -0.23 -4.30
CA LEU A 24 18.46 0.13 -3.62
C LEU A 24 18.15 1.16 -2.54
N ASP A 25 18.32 0.79 -1.29
CA ASP A 25 18.27 1.72 -0.17
C ASP A 25 19.60 2.46 -0.07
N ASP A 26 19.62 3.69 -0.55
CA ASP A 26 20.78 4.58 -0.54
C ASP A 26 20.71 5.61 0.60
N GLY A 27 19.78 5.43 1.55
CA GLY A 27 19.54 6.34 2.66
C GLY A 27 18.68 7.56 2.30
N SER A 28 18.30 7.76 1.04
CA SER A 28 17.33 8.78 0.64
C SER A 28 15.92 8.42 1.13
N GLU A 29 15.00 9.39 1.05
CA GLU A 29 13.62 9.19 1.54
C GLU A 29 12.92 8.00 0.88
N TYR A 30 13.12 7.81 -0.42
CA TYR A 30 12.42 6.79 -1.22
C TYR A 30 13.32 5.71 -1.80
N GLY A 31 14.66 5.85 -1.70
CA GLY A 31 15.62 4.97 -2.36
C GLY A 31 15.59 5.05 -3.89
N GLN A 32 16.28 4.14 -4.54
CA GLN A 32 16.35 4.05 -6.01
C GLN A 32 15.68 2.76 -6.49
N ILE A 33 14.64 2.87 -7.31
CA ILE A 33 13.98 1.72 -7.92
C ILE A 33 14.93 1.05 -8.92
N ILE A 34 15.22 -0.24 -8.68
CA ILE A 34 15.91 -1.12 -9.64
C ILE A 34 14.85 -1.75 -10.55
N GLU A 35 13.76 -2.26 -9.97
CA GLU A 35 12.62 -2.77 -10.73
C GLU A 35 11.33 -2.58 -9.93
N LEU A 36 10.28 -2.08 -10.60
CA LEU A 36 8.92 -2.01 -10.08
C LEU A 36 7.99 -2.59 -11.16
N THR A 37 7.46 -3.77 -10.91
CA THR A 37 6.73 -4.54 -11.91
C THR A 37 5.74 -5.51 -11.26
N HIS A 38 5.10 -6.32 -12.08
CA HIS A 38 4.29 -7.43 -11.62
C HIS A 38 4.49 -8.67 -12.49
N ILE A 39 4.27 -9.83 -11.91
CA ILE A 39 4.31 -11.12 -12.57
C ILE A 39 2.92 -11.74 -12.50
N CYS A 40 2.41 -12.19 -13.64
CA CYS A 40 1.12 -12.87 -13.74
C CYS A 40 1.35 -14.35 -14.12
N PRO A 41 1.65 -15.24 -13.17
CA PRO A 41 1.97 -16.63 -13.49
C PRO A 41 0.77 -17.34 -14.13
N LYS A 42 0.92 -17.73 -15.39
CA LYS A 42 -0.14 -18.39 -16.16
C LYS A 42 0.06 -19.90 -16.18
N VAL A 43 -0.93 -20.62 -15.72
CA VAL A 43 -0.97 -22.09 -15.75
C VAL A 43 -2.14 -22.58 -16.63
N PRO A 44 -2.10 -23.81 -17.16
CA PRO A 44 -3.20 -24.35 -17.94
C PRO A 44 -4.52 -24.35 -17.17
N ARG A 45 -5.64 -24.04 -17.82
CA ARG A 45 -6.96 -23.88 -17.18
C ARG A 45 -7.49 -25.10 -16.41
N LYS A 46 -7.03 -26.31 -16.78
CA LYS A 46 -7.48 -27.58 -16.17
C LYS A 46 -6.51 -28.11 -15.12
N THR A 47 -5.49 -27.34 -14.75
CA THR A 47 -4.54 -27.73 -13.70
C THR A 47 -5.27 -27.82 -12.36
N ASP A 48 -4.95 -28.85 -11.58
CA ASP A 48 -5.41 -28.95 -10.20
C ASP A 48 -5.03 -27.69 -9.40
N LYS A 49 -5.88 -27.34 -8.45
CA LYS A 49 -5.71 -26.09 -7.69
C LYS A 49 -4.40 -26.04 -6.91
N HIS A 50 -4.01 -27.14 -6.27
CA HIS A 50 -2.77 -27.20 -5.51
C HIS A 50 -1.56 -27.27 -6.44
N GLU A 51 -1.62 -28.08 -7.49
CA GLU A 51 -0.59 -28.16 -8.52
C GLU A 51 -0.35 -26.78 -9.16
N ALA A 52 -1.43 -26.03 -9.41
CA ALA A 52 -1.34 -24.66 -9.95
C ALA A 52 -0.51 -23.72 -9.07
N LEU A 53 -0.55 -23.86 -7.74
CA LEU A 53 0.27 -23.03 -6.85
C LEU A 53 1.76 -23.35 -6.97
N PHE A 54 2.12 -24.63 -7.08
CA PHE A 54 3.51 -25.04 -7.33
C PHE A 54 4.01 -24.48 -8.65
N MET A 55 3.25 -24.71 -9.75
CA MET A 55 3.63 -24.21 -11.07
C MET A 55 3.80 -22.68 -11.08
N LYS A 56 2.92 -21.93 -10.41
CA LYS A 56 3.02 -20.46 -10.29
C LYS A 56 4.25 -20.04 -9.50
N THR A 57 4.60 -20.79 -8.48
CA THR A 57 5.82 -20.54 -7.69
C THR A 57 7.07 -20.76 -8.55
N ASP A 58 7.10 -21.83 -9.34
CA ASP A 58 8.21 -22.07 -10.26
C ASP A 58 8.32 -20.98 -11.33
N ILE A 59 7.20 -20.54 -11.91
CA ILE A 59 7.19 -19.41 -12.85
C ILE A 59 7.77 -18.15 -12.21
N PHE A 60 7.35 -17.80 -10.98
CA PHE A 60 7.89 -16.65 -10.27
C PHE A 60 9.40 -16.78 -10.01
N LYS A 61 9.84 -17.97 -9.61
CA LYS A 61 11.25 -18.27 -9.42
C LYS A 61 12.03 -18.05 -10.72
N ASP A 62 11.55 -18.59 -11.84
CA ASP A 62 12.25 -18.52 -13.13
C ASP A 62 12.22 -17.11 -13.73
N GLU A 63 11.07 -16.42 -13.69
CA GLU A 63 10.93 -15.09 -14.29
C GLU A 63 11.57 -13.98 -13.44
N PHE A 64 11.69 -14.17 -12.13
CA PHE A 64 12.19 -13.12 -11.23
C PHE A 64 13.36 -13.56 -10.35
N LEU A 65 13.21 -14.54 -9.46
CA LEU A 65 14.24 -14.84 -8.47
C LEU A 65 15.58 -15.22 -9.10
N ASN A 66 15.55 -16.04 -10.16
CA ASN A 66 16.75 -16.45 -10.87
C ASN A 66 17.47 -15.27 -11.55
N LYS A 67 16.72 -14.29 -12.04
CA LYS A 67 17.27 -13.06 -12.63
C LYS A 67 18.06 -12.23 -11.61
N TYR A 68 17.60 -12.19 -10.35
CA TYR A 68 18.16 -11.33 -9.31
C TYR A 68 18.97 -12.06 -8.22
N LYS A 69 19.16 -13.37 -8.35
CA LYS A 69 19.90 -14.19 -7.38
C LYS A 69 21.31 -13.66 -7.05
N GLY A 70 21.99 -13.04 -8.03
CA GLY A 70 23.34 -12.50 -7.88
C GLY A 70 23.41 -11.03 -7.43
N TYR A 71 22.29 -10.37 -7.21
CA TYR A 71 22.25 -8.94 -6.90
C TYR A 71 22.61 -8.58 -5.46
N GLY A 72 22.71 -9.58 -4.56
CA GLY A 72 23.02 -9.34 -3.14
C GLY A 72 21.82 -8.75 -2.40
N ILE A 73 20.62 -9.24 -2.67
CA ILE A 73 19.41 -8.86 -1.93
C ILE A 73 19.60 -9.23 -0.46
N THR A 74 19.44 -8.25 0.43
CA THR A 74 19.72 -8.39 1.86
C THR A 74 18.45 -8.60 2.70
N ARG A 75 17.30 -8.14 2.19
CA ARG A 75 16.01 -8.18 2.90
C ARG A 75 14.87 -8.41 1.93
N CYS A 76 13.76 -8.94 2.46
CA CYS A 76 12.51 -9.08 1.73
C CYS A 76 11.32 -8.70 2.61
N PHE A 77 10.46 -7.80 2.15
CA PHE A 77 9.15 -7.53 2.74
C PHE A 77 8.06 -8.22 1.93
N ILE A 78 7.01 -8.69 2.60
CA ILE A 78 5.80 -9.20 1.95
C ILE A 78 4.59 -8.54 2.59
N GLU A 79 3.67 -8.00 1.79
CA GLU A 79 2.37 -7.58 2.32
C GLU A 79 1.64 -8.79 2.88
N ALA A 80 1.29 -8.73 4.17
CA ALA A 80 0.62 -9.82 4.86
C ALA A 80 -0.76 -10.09 4.23
N PRO A 81 -1.09 -11.36 3.93
CA PRO A 81 -2.38 -11.71 3.37
C PRO A 81 -3.51 -11.36 4.32
N LEU A 82 -4.62 -10.85 3.78
CA LEU A 82 -5.81 -10.54 4.56
C LEU A 82 -6.44 -11.83 5.09
N LEU A 83 -6.54 -11.95 6.42
CA LEU A 83 -7.13 -13.10 7.09
C LEU A 83 -8.65 -13.02 7.21
N SER A 84 -9.23 -11.85 6.98
CA SER A 84 -10.67 -11.61 7.07
C SER A 84 -11.31 -11.59 5.67
N SER A 85 -11.74 -12.74 5.21
CA SER A 85 -12.58 -12.87 4.02
C SER A 85 -13.78 -13.78 4.37
N ASN A 86 -14.93 -13.50 3.77
CA ASN A 86 -16.11 -14.36 3.89
C ASN A 86 -15.92 -15.74 3.22
N ASN A 87 -14.82 -15.94 2.51
CA ASN A 87 -14.47 -17.19 1.84
C ASN A 87 -13.17 -17.77 2.42
N SER A 88 -13.32 -18.71 3.35
CA SER A 88 -12.19 -19.39 4.02
C SER A 88 -11.29 -20.14 3.06
N GLU A 89 -11.83 -20.69 1.97
CA GLU A 89 -11.06 -21.40 0.94
C GLU A 89 -10.11 -20.45 0.19
N THR A 90 -10.59 -19.24 -0.14
CA THR A 90 -9.76 -18.20 -0.75
C THR A 90 -8.62 -17.79 0.19
N VAL A 91 -8.91 -17.61 1.47
CA VAL A 91 -7.90 -17.27 2.49
C VAL A 91 -6.85 -18.39 2.61
N ALA A 92 -7.31 -19.65 2.72
CA ALA A 92 -6.40 -20.79 2.82
C ALA A 92 -5.48 -20.90 1.59
N THR A 93 -6.03 -20.73 0.38
CA THR A 93 -5.25 -20.75 -0.87
C THR A 93 -4.22 -19.62 -0.91
N LEU A 94 -4.60 -18.42 -0.47
CA LEU A 94 -3.69 -17.26 -0.44
C LEU A 94 -2.55 -17.48 0.57
N LEU A 95 -2.86 -18.01 1.75
CA LEU A 95 -1.86 -18.35 2.77
C LEU A 95 -0.87 -19.41 2.27
N GLN A 96 -1.37 -20.47 1.62
CA GLN A 96 -0.53 -21.50 1.03
C GLN A 96 0.41 -20.91 -0.02
N PHE A 97 -0.12 -20.09 -0.93
CA PHE A 97 0.69 -19.47 -1.98
C PHE A 97 1.74 -18.50 -1.41
N ASN A 98 1.37 -17.67 -0.43
CA ASN A 98 2.32 -16.82 0.28
C ASN A 98 3.44 -17.63 0.94
N GLY A 99 3.12 -18.75 1.59
CA GLY A 99 4.11 -19.65 2.18
C GLY A 99 5.05 -20.25 1.14
N MET A 100 4.54 -20.67 -0.04
CA MET A 100 5.35 -21.20 -1.12
C MET A 100 6.30 -20.14 -1.72
N ILE A 101 5.80 -18.93 -1.96
CA ILE A 101 6.64 -17.81 -2.45
C ILE A 101 7.70 -17.45 -1.41
N SER A 102 7.34 -17.38 -0.12
CA SER A 102 8.29 -17.10 0.96
C SER A 102 9.41 -18.15 1.03
N LEU A 103 9.05 -19.42 0.89
CA LEU A 103 10.03 -20.51 0.84
C LEU A 103 10.94 -20.42 -0.40
N ALA A 104 10.38 -20.04 -1.55
CA ALA A 104 11.17 -19.83 -2.77
C ALA A 104 12.16 -18.66 -2.58
N VAL A 105 11.73 -17.53 -1.99
CA VAL A 105 12.62 -16.40 -1.66
C VAL A 105 13.75 -16.85 -0.74
N TYR A 106 13.42 -17.57 0.34
CA TYR A 106 14.42 -18.08 1.26
C TYR A 106 15.43 -19.02 0.57
N ASN A 107 14.94 -19.98 -0.22
CA ASN A 107 15.80 -20.97 -0.88
C ASN A 107 16.72 -20.36 -1.94
N GLU A 108 16.23 -19.38 -2.70
CA GLU A 108 16.98 -18.82 -3.83
C GLU A 108 17.85 -17.63 -3.43
N LEU A 109 17.43 -16.84 -2.42
CA LEU A 109 18.12 -15.61 -2.02
C LEU A 109 18.79 -15.71 -0.65
N GLY A 110 18.45 -16.73 0.16
CA GLY A 110 18.94 -16.87 1.54
C GLY A 110 18.34 -15.84 2.51
N VAL A 111 17.23 -15.19 2.13
CA VAL A 111 16.60 -14.12 2.89
C VAL A 111 15.28 -14.61 3.49
N VAL A 112 15.08 -14.41 4.78
CA VAL A 112 13.80 -14.68 5.45
C VAL A 112 12.88 -13.51 5.24
N PRO A 113 11.71 -13.68 4.60
CA PRO A 113 10.76 -12.58 4.39
C PRO A 113 10.16 -12.07 5.69
N GLU A 114 10.00 -10.75 5.78
CA GLU A 114 9.32 -10.03 6.86
C GLU A 114 7.92 -9.64 6.38
N TYR A 115 6.91 -9.91 7.20
CA TYR A 115 5.53 -9.57 6.85
C TYR A 115 5.11 -8.24 7.46
N ILE A 116 4.47 -7.40 6.67
CA ILE A 116 3.88 -6.13 7.09
C ILE A 116 2.40 -6.10 6.70
N SER A 117 1.52 -5.71 7.61
CA SER A 117 0.11 -5.56 7.27
C SER A 117 -0.11 -4.40 6.29
N SER A 118 -1.12 -4.50 5.42
CA SER A 118 -1.43 -3.43 4.46
C SER A 118 -1.77 -2.09 5.14
N TYR A 119 -2.32 -2.13 6.35
CA TYR A 119 -2.58 -0.94 7.14
C TYR A 119 -1.27 -0.30 7.62
N GLU A 120 -0.38 -1.07 8.21
CA GLU A 120 0.94 -0.56 8.66
C GLU A 120 1.76 -0.07 7.48
N ALA A 121 1.82 -0.84 6.39
CA ALA A 121 2.52 -0.46 5.17
C ALA A 121 2.11 0.96 4.73
N ARG A 122 0.82 1.22 4.60
CA ARG A 122 0.27 2.52 4.19
C ARG A 122 0.51 3.62 5.23
N LYS A 123 0.32 3.29 6.51
CA LYS A 123 0.51 4.22 7.63
C LYS A 123 1.94 4.74 7.66
N TYR A 124 2.92 3.87 7.50
CA TYR A 124 4.33 4.24 7.59
C TYR A 124 4.93 4.70 6.27
N ALA A 125 4.42 4.23 5.12
CA ALA A 125 4.89 4.71 3.82
C ALA A 125 4.47 6.16 3.55
N PHE A 126 3.19 6.45 3.77
CA PHE A 126 2.58 7.74 3.43
C PHE A 126 1.70 8.27 4.58
N PRO A 127 2.30 8.67 5.71
CA PRO A 127 1.55 9.23 6.84
C PRO A 127 0.72 10.45 6.46
N GLU A 128 1.16 11.21 5.46
CA GLU A 128 0.45 12.37 4.92
C GLU A 128 -0.90 12.03 4.29
N LEU A 129 -1.14 10.77 3.94
CA LEU A 129 -2.43 10.33 3.42
C LEU A 129 -3.42 9.90 4.51
N MET A 130 -3.00 9.87 5.79
CA MET A 130 -3.90 9.58 6.90
C MET A 130 -5.01 10.63 7.00
N GLY A 131 -6.22 10.19 7.29
CA GLY A 131 -7.38 11.08 7.43
C GLY A 131 -7.97 11.62 6.13
N ILE A 132 -7.40 11.29 4.95
CA ILE A 132 -8.00 11.65 3.67
C ILE A 132 -9.31 10.89 3.48
N ARG A 133 -10.36 11.63 3.20
CA ARG A 133 -11.71 11.12 2.98
C ARG A 133 -12.37 11.91 1.86
N LYS A 134 -13.10 11.19 1.03
CA LYS A 134 -13.91 11.76 -0.04
C LYS A 134 -15.36 11.41 0.18
N TYR A 135 -16.24 12.32 -0.14
CA TYR A 135 -17.68 12.17 0.01
C TYR A 135 -18.36 12.41 -1.32
N GLY A 136 -19.01 11.40 -1.86
CA GLY A 136 -19.64 11.50 -3.16
C GLY A 136 -18.66 11.85 -4.28
N LYS A 137 -19.16 12.51 -5.33
CA LYS A 137 -18.34 12.93 -6.47
C LYS A 137 -17.56 14.22 -6.22
N ASP A 138 -17.99 15.01 -5.24
CA ASP A 138 -17.39 16.33 -4.95
C ASP A 138 -16.09 16.27 -4.13
N GLU A 139 -15.74 15.10 -3.62
CA GLU A 139 -14.49 14.89 -2.87
C GLU A 139 -14.33 15.73 -1.59
N ARG A 140 -15.25 16.65 -1.32
CA ARG A 140 -15.16 17.63 -0.22
C ARG A 140 -16.12 17.37 0.92
N GLN A 141 -17.17 16.61 0.68
CA GLN A 141 -18.24 16.43 1.65
C GLN A 141 -17.96 15.30 2.60
N TYR A 142 -18.28 15.52 3.86
CA TYR A 142 -18.09 14.58 4.93
C TYR A 142 -19.10 14.80 6.06
N GLU A 143 -19.39 13.79 6.88
CA GLU A 143 -20.25 13.94 8.03
C GLU A 143 -19.57 14.82 9.10
N TYR A 144 -20.16 15.99 9.35
CA TYR A 144 -19.58 17.00 10.20
C TYR A 144 -19.27 16.53 11.62
N SER A 145 -20.24 15.89 12.27
CA SER A 145 -20.08 15.41 13.66
C SER A 145 -18.94 14.41 13.79
N LYS A 146 -18.81 13.54 12.82
CA LYS A 146 -17.78 12.50 12.82
C LYS A 146 -16.38 13.06 12.59
N ILE A 147 -16.21 13.89 11.57
CA ILE A 147 -14.89 14.45 11.27
C ILE A 147 -14.41 15.36 12.41
N LYS A 148 -15.29 16.18 12.97
CA LYS A 148 -14.97 17.04 14.10
C LYS A 148 -14.56 16.26 15.34
N LYS A 149 -15.25 15.15 15.62
CA LYS A 149 -14.89 14.26 16.73
C LYS A 149 -13.52 13.64 16.51
N GLU A 150 -13.24 13.14 15.30
CA GLU A 150 -11.94 12.54 14.99
C GLU A 150 -10.80 13.53 15.12
N ILE A 151 -10.99 14.77 14.65
CA ILE A 151 -10.01 15.86 14.81
C ILE A 151 -9.80 16.18 16.30
N ASN A 152 -10.86 16.36 17.07
CA ASN A 152 -10.76 16.69 18.48
C ASN A 152 -10.14 15.56 19.32
N ASP A 153 -10.40 14.30 18.96
CA ASP A 153 -9.81 13.14 19.62
C ASP A 153 -8.35 12.87 19.16
N GLY A 154 -7.82 13.65 18.23
CA GLY A 154 -6.50 13.42 17.62
C GLY A 154 -6.41 12.12 16.82
N LYS A 155 -7.57 11.56 16.44
CA LYS A 155 -7.64 10.28 15.74
C LYS A 155 -7.71 10.48 14.25
N LEU A 156 -6.70 10.01 13.55
CA LEU A 156 -6.70 9.93 12.10
C LEU A 156 -6.87 8.49 11.65
N VAL A 157 -7.73 8.29 10.67
CA VAL A 157 -7.96 7.00 10.04
C VAL A 157 -7.55 7.08 8.59
N LEU A 158 -6.66 6.21 8.20
CA LEU A 158 -6.22 6.14 6.81
C LEU A 158 -7.41 5.83 5.90
N PHE A 159 -7.67 6.72 4.95
CA PHE A 159 -8.75 6.54 3.98
C PHE A 159 -10.08 6.18 4.63
N GLY A 160 -10.73 7.08 5.27
CA GLY A 160 -12.00 6.86 5.99
C GLY A 160 -12.87 5.74 5.41
N SER A 161 -13.57 5.05 6.28
CA SER A 161 -14.37 3.88 5.91
C SER A 161 -15.83 4.19 5.59
N TYR A 162 -16.32 5.36 6.00
CA TYR A 162 -17.73 5.72 5.89
C TYR A 162 -17.92 7.23 5.73
N PRO A 163 -18.99 7.67 5.06
CA PRO A 163 -19.93 6.88 4.23
C PRO A 163 -19.31 6.47 2.90
N TRP A 164 -18.31 7.19 2.47
CA TRP A 164 -17.63 7.03 1.19
C TRP A 164 -16.14 6.86 1.41
N THR A 165 -15.59 5.80 0.86
CA THR A 165 -14.15 5.58 0.87
C THR A 165 -13.57 6.03 -0.46
N ILE A 166 -12.37 6.60 -0.42
CA ILE A 166 -11.60 6.80 -1.64
C ILE A 166 -11.11 5.44 -2.16
N ASP A 167 -10.83 5.37 -3.44
CA ASP A 167 -10.09 4.25 -4.01
C ASP A 167 -8.63 4.33 -3.56
N LYS A 168 -8.32 3.58 -2.51
CA LYS A 168 -6.98 3.54 -1.89
C LYS A 168 -5.90 3.16 -2.88
N LYS A 169 -6.19 2.22 -3.78
CA LYS A 169 -5.23 1.72 -4.75
C LYS A 169 -4.86 2.78 -5.78
N SER A 170 -5.84 3.51 -6.28
CA SER A 170 -5.58 4.62 -7.21
C SER A 170 -4.76 5.72 -6.55
N VAL A 171 -5.11 6.15 -5.32
CA VAL A 171 -4.37 7.21 -4.61
C VAL A 171 -2.92 6.79 -4.34
N LEU A 172 -2.69 5.55 -3.92
CA LEU A 172 -1.33 5.06 -3.68
C LEU A 172 -0.52 4.95 -4.97
N GLN A 173 -1.13 4.46 -6.05
CA GLN A 173 -0.47 4.35 -7.34
C GLN A 173 -0.13 5.74 -7.91
N GLU A 174 -1.03 6.72 -7.82
CA GLU A 174 -0.78 8.12 -8.19
C GLU A 174 0.40 8.69 -7.39
N LYS A 175 0.45 8.45 -6.07
CA LYS A 175 1.57 8.88 -5.23
C LYS A 175 2.89 8.24 -5.63
N VAL A 176 2.91 6.95 -5.92
CA VAL A 176 4.11 6.26 -6.40
C VAL A 176 4.54 6.78 -7.77
N ALA A 177 3.59 7.10 -8.65
CA ALA A 177 3.87 7.69 -9.97
C ALA A 177 4.46 9.11 -9.87
N GLU A 178 4.02 9.91 -8.90
CA GLU A 178 4.62 11.22 -8.61
C GLU A 178 6.09 11.10 -8.15
N ILE A 179 6.38 10.13 -7.28
CA ILE A 179 7.73 9.91 -6.76
C ILE A 179 8.67 9.37 -7.84
N PHE A 180 8.16 8.48 -8.69
CA PHE A 180 8.94 7.81 -9.72
C PHE A 180 8.35 8.03 -11.13
N PRO A 181 8.44 9.25 -11.68
CA PRO A 181 7.85 9.57 -12.98
C PRO A 181 8.47 8.79 -14.17
N GLN A 182 9.64 8.18 -13.97
CA GLN A 182 10.31 7.34 -14.96
C GLN A 182 9.67 5.96 -15.12
N ILE A 183 8.81 5.51 -14.18
CA ILE A 183 8.17 4.20 -14.25
C ILE A 183 7.16 4.17 -15.40
N LYS A 184 7.28 3.16 -16.24
CA LYS A 184 6.36 2.92 -17.35
C LYS A 184 5.20 2.04 -16.89
N TRP A 185 4.12 2.70 -16.51
CA TRP A 185 2.88 2.02 -16.15
C TRP A 185 2.24 1.35 -17.36
N ILE A 186 1.59 0.22 -17.13
CA ILE A 186 0.94 -0.56 -18.19
C ILE A 186 -0.52 -0.12 -18.33
N TYR A 187 -0.93 0.16 -19.55
CA TYR A 187 -2.29 0.56 -19.90
C TYR A 187 -2.93 -0.49 -20.80
N ASN A 188 -4.24 -0.66 -20.65
CA ASN A 188 -5.02 -1.51 -21.55
C ASN A 188 -5.26 -0.79 -22.88
N LYS A 189 -5.92 -1.49 -23.82
CA LYS A 189 -6.24 -0.93 -25.17
C LYS A 189 -7.16 0.30 -25.13
N LYS A 190 -7.83 0.57 -24.01
CA LYS A 190 -8.69 1.75 -23.81
C LYS A 190 -7.97 2.92 -23.15
N GLY A 191 -6.68 2.79 -22.84
CA GLY A 191 -5.91 3.81 -22.15
C GLY A 191 -6.14 3.84 -20.63
N GLU A 192 -6.74 2.80 -20.03
CA GLU A 192 -6.94 2.70 -18.59
C GLU A 192 -5.78 1.90 -17.98
N LEU A 193 -5.36 2.27 -16.78
CA LEU A 193 -4.36 1.50 -16.01
C LEU A 193 -4.83 0.07 -15.79
N VAL A 194 -3.96 -0.90 -16.06
CA VAL A 194 -4.26 -2.29 -15.71
C VAL A 194 -4.15 -2.48 -14.20
N LYS A 195 -5.03 -3.31 -13.63
CA LYS A 195 -5.13 -3.54 -12.18
C LYS A 195 -3.80 -4.03 -11.55
N GLN A 196 -3.00 -4.74 -12.30
CA GLN A 196 -1.72 -5.27 -11.84
C GLN A 196 -0.70 -4.18 -11.49
N ASN A 197 -0.85 -2.96 -12.01
CA ASN A 197 -0.03 -1.83 -11.59
C ASN A 197 -0.23 -1.49 -10.11
N PHE A 198 -1.44 -1.71 -9.58
CA PHE A 198 -1.73 -1.47 -8.17
C PHE A 198 -0.97 -2.45 -7.27
N ASP A 199 -0.86 -3.73 -7.69
CA ASP A 199 -0.12 -4.73 -6.92
C ASP A 199 1.39 -4.38 -6.89
N ALA A 200 1.95 -3.84 -7.99
CA ALA A 200 3.32 -3.32 -8.01
C ALA A 200 3.49 -2.11 -7.06
N SER A 201 2.53 -1.19 -7.05
CA SER A 201 2.55 -0.04 -6.13
C SER A 201 2.41 -0.49 -4.68
N ASP A 202 1.52 -1.45 -4.36
CA ASP A 202 1.35 -2.00 -3.02
C ASP A 202 2.65 -2.69 -2.54
N ALA A 203 3.41 -3.35 -3.43
CA ALA A 203 4.73 -3.90 -3.10
C ALA A 203 5.73 -2.80 -2.71
N PHE A 204 5.78 -1.66 -3.43
CA PHE A 204 6.61 -0.52 -3.02
C PHE A 204 6.15 0.07 -1.67
N VAL A 205 4.84 0.21 -1.47
CA VAL A 205 4.28 0.72 -0.21
C VAL A 205 4.63 -0.19 0.96
N ALA A 206 4.62 -1.51 0.79
CA ALA A 206 5.05 -2.46 1.82
C ALA A 206 6.53 -2.29 2.16
N LEU A 207 7.40 -2.11 1.16
CA LEU A 207 8.82 -1.86 1.36
C LEU A 207 9.07 -0.55 2.10
N LEU A 208 8.52 0.56 1.59
CA LEU A 208 8.73 1.88 2.17
C LEU A 208 8.17 1.95 3.60
N GLY A 209 7.00 1.34 3.83
CA GLY A 209 6.38 1.26 5.16
C GLY A 209 7.25 0.50 6.15
N GLY A 210 7.83 -0.64 5.76
CA GLY A 210 8.76 -1.41 6.57
C GLY A 210 10.00 -0.61 6.93
N LEU A 211 10.66 0.01 5.94
CA LEU A 211 11.84 0.84 6.13
C LEU A 211 11.56 2.07 7.03
N ASN A 212 10.48 2.79 6.79
CA ASN A 212 10.17 3.97 7.56
C ASN A 212 9.80 3.65 9.01
N LYS A 213 9.13 2.52 9.26
CA LYS A 213 8.87 2.05 10.62
C LYS A 213 10.17 1.84 11.40
N GLU A 214 11.19 1.31 10.76
CA GLU A 214 12.50 1.11 11.37
C GLU A 214 13.29 2.42 11.53
N ARG A 215 13.31 3.26 10.49
CA ARG A 215 14.06 4.52 10.50
C ARG A 215 13.55 5.52 11.53
N TYR A 216 12.22 5.62 11.65
CA TYR A 216 11.57 6.69 12.42
C TYR A 216 10.79 6.19 13.64
N GLY A 217 10.63 4.87 13.80
CA GLY A 217 9.88 4.28 14.90
C GLY A 217 8.36 4.47 14.78
N GLU A 218 7.67 4.28 15.89
CA GLU A 218 6.20 4.37 15.94
C GLU A 218 5.69 5.78 15.60
N ILE A 219 4.60 5.84 14.81
CA ILE A 219 3.95 7.10 14.48
C ILE A 219 2.89 7.43 15.52
N ASN A 220 3.08 8.57 16.19
CA ASN A 220 2.08 9.20 17.03
C ASN A 220 1.61 10.48 16.35
N PHE A 221 0.37 10.46 15.87
CA PHE A 221 -0.24 11.65 15.28
C PHE A 221 -0.75 12.60 16.36
N SER A 222 -0.46 13.89 16.21
CA SER A 222 -1.13 14.95 16.96
C SER A 222 -1.68 16.01 16.02
N ILE A 223 -2.73 16.69 16.47
CA ILE A 223 -3.42 17.71 15.68
C ILE A 223 -3.34 19.05 16.44
N SER A 224 -3.03 20.11 15.70
CA SER A 224 -2.98 21.47 16.23
C SER A 224 -3.59 22.46 15.25
N ASN A 225 -3.65 23.75 15.66
CA ASN A 225 -4.07 24.87 14.81
C ASN A 225 -5.43 24.65 14.13
N ILE A 226 -6.38 24.05 14.86
CA ILE A 226 -7.72 23.78 14.33
C ILE A 226 -8.46 25.11 14.17
N SER A 227 -8.93 25.38 12.96
CA SER A 227 -9.79 26.51 12.64
C SER A 227 -10.99 26.07 11.83
N GLU A 228 -12.15 26.69 12.06
CA GLU A 228 -13.38 26.39 11.35
C GLU A 228 -13.97 27.68 10.76
N LYS A 229 -14.27 27.64 9.49
CA LYS A 229 -15.03 28.67 8.79
C LYS A 229 -16.34 28.08 8.32
N SER A 230 -17.46 28.62 8.82
CA SER A 230 -18.79 28.18 8.41
C SER A 230 -19.37 29.12 7.36
N ASN A 231 -19.90 28.54 6.29
CA ASN A 231 -20.63 29.26 5.25
C ASN A 231 -21.95 28.52 4.97
N GLY A 232 -23.04 28.98 5.60
CA GLY A 232 -24.34 28.31 5.51
C GLY A 232 -24.29 26.88 6.03
N ASN A 233 -24.57 25.93 5.18
CA ASN A 233 -24.58 24.50 5.52
C ASN A 233 -23.20 23.83 5.37
N GLU A 234 -22.22 24.52 4.84
CA GLU A 234 -20.87 23.99 4.63
C GLU A 234 -19.91 24.57 5.69
N SER A 235 -18.98 23.78 6.14
CA SER A 235 -17.86 24.23 6.97
C SER A 235 -16.55 23.76 6.36
N GLU A 236 -15.58 24.66 6.37
CA GLU A 236 -14.19 24.38 6.08
C GLU A 236 -13.43 24.27 7.41
N ILE A 237 -12.81 23.12 7.64
CA ILE A 237 -12.00 22.88 8.85
C ILE A 237 -10.56 22.72 8.40
N SER A 238 -9.70 23.64 8.84
CA SER A 238 -8.26 23.59 8.61
C SER A 238 -7.54 23.22 9.89
N TYR A 239 -6.53 22.38 9.78
CA TYR A 239 -5.75 21.89 10.91
C TYR A 239 -4.37 21.40 10.47
N ASP A 240 -3.43 21.38 11.42
CA ASP A 240 -2.10 20.80 11.22
C ASP A 240 -2.02 19.40 11.82
N VAL A 241 -1.44 18.47 11.07
CA VAL A 241 -1.15 17.12 11.51
C VAL A 241 0.35 16.98 11.69
N HIS A 242 0.75 16.59 12.89
CA HIS A 242 2.14 16.34 13.26
C HIS A 242 2.41 14.84 13.31
N TYR A 243 3.51 14.41 12.72
CA TYR A 243 4.03 13.07 12.84
C TYR A 243 5.53 13.08 12.62
N TRP A 244 6.26 12.32 13.41
CA TRP A 244 7.72 12.37 13.50
C TRP A 244 8.19 13.82 13.67
N ASP A 245 9.02 14.34 12.76
CA ASP A 245 9.50 15.71 12.68
C ASP A 245 8.78 16.56 11.61
N LYS A 246 7.70 16.01 11.04
CA LYS A 246 6.96 16.62 9.93
C LYS A 246 5.65 17.24 10.40
N VAL A 247 5.24 18.29 9.70
CA VAL A 247 3.93 18.94 9.86
C VAL A 247 3.26 19.07 8.51
N ILE A 248 2.00 18.66 8.43
CA ILE A 248 1.20 18.78 7.22
C ILE A 248 -0.03 19.62 7.53
N HIS A 249 -0.21 20.69 6.75
CA HIS A 249 -1.46 21.45 6.78
C HIS A 249 -2.55 20.73 5.99
N ARG A 250 -3.75 20.62 6.58
CA ARG A 250 -4.91 19.99 5.97
C ARG A 250 -6.13 20.87 6.01
N THR A 251 -6.94 20.76 4.97
CA THR A 251 -8.28 21.36 4.93
C THR A 251 -9.29 20.28 4.57
N THR A 252 -10.35 20.19 5.36
CA THR A 252 -11.47 19.27 5.16
C THR A 252 -12.75 20.08 5.03
N TYR A 253 -13.57 19.76 4.04
CA TYR A 253 -14.88 20.36 3.84
C TYR A 253 -15.96 19.44 4.37
N VAL A 254 -16.96 20.02 5.03
CA VAL A 254 -18.05 19.27 5.67
C VAL A 254 -19.37 19.92 5.32
N ASP A 255 -20.27 19.16 4.75
CA ASP A 255 -21.64 19.57 4.49
C ASP A 255 -22.56 19.04 5.61
N LYS A 256 -23.16 19.96 6.37
CA LYS A 256 -24.05 19.66 7.50
C LYS A 256 -25.40 19.06 7.06
N THR A 257 -25.74 19.18 5.77
CA THR A 257 -27.01 18.66 5.22
C THR A 257 -26.93 17.18 4.90
N ILE A 258 -25.72 16.62 4.74
CA ILE A 258 -25.53 15.23 4.39
C ILE A 258 -25.80 14.38 5.60
N LYS A 259 -26.85 13.59 5.52
CA LYS A 259 -27.22 12.62 6.53
C LYS A 259 -26.45 11.32 6.33
N ARG A 260 -26.13 10.70 7.44
CA ARG A 260 -25.52 9.37 7.46
C ARG A 260 -26.49 8.36 6.85
N ASP A 261 -26.08 7.71 5.77
CA ASP A 261 -26.80 6.54 5.30
C ASP A 261 -26.49 5.36 6.22
N THR A 262 -27.41 5.03 7.11
CA THR A 262 -27.28 3.94 8.08
C THR A 262 -27.74 2.59 7.54
N SER A 263 -28.04 2.49 6.23
CA SER A 263 -28.67 1.32 5.62
C SER A 263 -27.67 0.29 5.04
N LYS A 264 -26.43 0.24 5.54
CA LYS A 264 -25.49 -0.84 5.19
C LYS A 264 -24.79 -1.42 6.40
#